data_4b2d855b0c07a25a5857bd47803c0405
#
_entry.id   4b2d855b0c07a25a5857bd47803c0405
#
_cell.length_a   1.000
_cell.length_b   1.000
_cell.length_c   1.000
_cell.angle_alpha   90.00
_cell.angle_beta   90.00
_cell.angle_gamma   90.00
#
_symmetry.space_group_name_H-M   'P 1'
#
loop_
_entity.id
_entity.type
_entity.pdbx_description
1 polymer ?
#
loop_
_entity_poly.entity_id
_entity_poly.type
_entity_poly.pdbx_seq_one_letter_code
_entity_poly.pdbx_strand_id
1 'polypeptide(L)'
;MEDKRNRGRRITDRITEAYYELMKIVAENNHERMFEYYVEDDEAYIFKIVNSSPAQETVYPVFKQNIDTYMSECPEDSIECFKKQLDKCLLRPMRTAFQLSFISEDGKSKPVEMYMVSIPDLDKKVCMVVGVMFDIRDENGLLDSLTGTYNHLAFENKCT
;
A
#
# COMPACT_ATOMS: atom_id res chain seq x y z
N MET A 1 4.90 -26.41 1.63
CA MET A 1 4.16 -25.49 2.49
C MET A 1 3.68 -24.30 1.67
N GLU A 2 2.40 -24.02 1.72
CA GLU A 2 1.83 -22.91 0.95
C GLU A 2 2.29 -21.57 1.51
N ASP A 3 2.75 -20.67 0.63
CA ASP A 3 3.12 -19.31 1.00
C ASP A 3 1.86 -18.56 1.46
N LYS A 4 1.95 -17.85 2.59
CA LYS A 4 0.84 -17.04 3.10
C LYS A 4 0.32 -16.05 2.06
N ARG A 5 1.22 -15.49 1.25
CA ARG A 5 0.85 -14.56 0.18
C ARG A 5 -0.01 -15.23 -0.89
N ASN A 6 0.27 -16.48 -1.20
CA ASN A 6 -0.54 -17.23 -2.17
C ASN A 6 -1.93 -17.53 -1.65
N ARG A 7 -2.08 -17.74 -0.34
CA ARG A 7 -3.40 -17.93 0.27
C ARG A 7 -4.23 -16.65 0.20
N GLY A 8 -3.60 -15.52 0.49
CA GLY A 8 -4.28 -14.22 0.45
C GLY A 8 -4.68 -13.80 -0.94
N ARG A 9 -4.06 -14.36 -1.97
CA ARG A 9 -4.30 -13.98 -3.36
C ARG A 9 -5.21 -14.94 -4.10
N ARG A 10 -6.21 -15.51 -3.46
CA ARG A 10 -7.27 -16.22 -4.16
C ARG A 10 -8.18 -15.19 -4.82
N ILE A 11 -7.65 -14.59 -5.87
CA ILE A 11 -8.28 -13.48 -6.55
C ILE A 11 -9.41 -13.98 -7.42
N THR A 12 -10.56 -13.38 -7.26
CA THR A 12 -11.78 -13.74 -7.98
C THR A 12 -11.94 -13.00 -9.29
N ASP A 13 -11.14 -11.96 -9.48
CA ASP A 13 -11.36 -11.01 -10.56
C ASP A 13 -10.05 -10.79 -11.31
N ARG A 14 -10.09 -11.06 -12.62
CA ARG A 14 -8.92 -10.87 -13.49
C ARG A 14 -8.46 -9.41 -13.54
N ILE A 15 -9.38 -8.48 -13.41
CA ILE A 15 -9.05 -7.05 -13.41
C ILE A 15 -8.25 -6.71 -12.15
N THR A 16 -8.66 -7.23 -11.02
CA THR A 16 -7.95 -7.02 -9.75
C THR A 16 -6.56 -7.65 -9.80
N GLU A 17 -6.45 -8.84 -10.36
CA GLU A 17 -5.17 -9.52 -10.53
C GLU A 17 -4.24 -8.74 -11.45
N ALA A 18 -4.77 -8.25 -12.57
CA ALA A 18 -4.00 -7.44 -13.51
C ALA A 18 -3.52 -6.15 -12.86
N TYR A 19 -4.36 -5.53 -12.05
CA TYR A 19 -4.01 -4.32 -11.30
C TYR A 19 -2.87 -4.59 -10.31
N TYR A 20 -2.96 -5.71 -9.60
CA TYR A 20 -1.92 -6.13 -8.66
C TYR A 20 -0.58 -6.33 -9.36
N GLU A 21 -0.58 -7.04 -10.49
CA GLU A 21 0.63 -7.28 -11.27
C GLU A 21 1.22 -5.98 -11.82
N LEU A 22 0.36 -5.04 -12.24
CA LEU A 22 0.80 -3.72 -12.67
C LEU A 22 1.49 -2.97 -11.53
N MET A 23 0.92 -3.00 -10.33
CA MET A 23 1.52 -2.36 -9.17
C MET A 23 2.91 -2.94 -8.87
N LYS A 24 3.07 -4.25 -9.00
CA LYS A 24 4.37 -4.90 -8.80
C LYS A 24 5.40 -4.42 -9.82
N ILE A 25 5.01 -4.35 -11.09
CA ILE A 25 5.90 -3.87 -12.16
C ILE A 25 6.32 -2.43 -11.90
N VAL A 26 5.37 -1.57 -11.53
CA VAL A 26 5.65 -0.17 -11.23
C VAL A 26 6.60 -0.06 -10.03
N ALA A 27 6.35 -0.81 -8.98
CA ALA A 27 7.20 -0.78 -7.79
C ALA A 27 8.63 -1.24 -8.11
N GLU A 28 8.76 -2.32 -8.88
CA GLU A 28 10.08 -2.84 -9.26
C GLU A 28 10.85 -1.84 -10.11
N ASN A 29 10.22 -1.30 -11.15
CA ASN A 29 10.88 -0.39 -12.08
C ASN A 29 11.31 0.93 -11.44
N ASN A 30 10.63 1.34 -10.39
CA ASN A 30 10.89 2.62 -9.74
C ASN A 30 11.57 2.47 -8.38
N HIS A 31 11.97 1.25 -8.03
CA HIS A 31 12.62 0.93 -6.77
C HIS A 31 11.79 1.36 -5.54
N GLU A 32 10.48 1.27 -5.67
CA GLU A 32 9.55 1.66 -4.62
C GLU A 32 9.13 0.45 -3.78
N ARG A 33 8.50 0.73 -2.64
CA ARG A 33 8.11 -0.32 -1.71
C ARG A 33 6.68 -0.74 -1.92
N MET A 34 6.44 -2.04 -1.80
CA MET A 34 5.11 -2.63 -1.78
C MET A 34 4.65 -2.83 -0.36
N PHE A 35 3.35 -2.70 -0.17
CA PHE A 35 2.66 -3.00 1.08
C PHE A 35 1.62 -4.09 0.80
N GLU A 36 1.57 -5.10 1.66
CA GLU A 36 0.52 -6.12 1.62
C GLU A 36 -0.01 -6.34 3.02
N TYR A 37 -1.32 -6.32 3.17
CA TYR A 37 -1.97 -6.63 4.43
C TYR A 37 -2.93 -7.79 4.24
N TYR A 38 -2.76 -8.83 5.04
CA TYR A 38 -3.57 -10.05 5.01
C TYR A 38 -4.57 -10.00 6.16
N VAL A 39 -5.86 -9.90 5.81
CA VAL A 39 -6.92 -9.68 6.79
C VAL A 39 -7.03 -10.85 7.78
N GLU A 40 -7.02 -12.07 7.28
CA GLU A 40 -7.19 -13.26 8.12
C GLU A 40 -6.09 -13.39 9.18
N ASP A 41 -4.86 -13.17 8.78
CA ASP A 41 -3.71 -13.32 9.67
C ASP A 41 -3.40 -12.05 10.46
N ASP A 42 -4.02 -10.91 10.11
CA ASP A 42 -3.72 -9.59 10.69
C ASP A 42 -2.22 -9.30 10.63
N GLU A 43 -1.61 -9.59 9.48
CA GLU A 43 -0.19 -9.35 9.25
C GLU A 43 0.01 -8.45 8.05
N ALA A 44 0.92 -7.48 8.18
CA ALA A 44 1.32 -6.63 7.08
C ALA A 44 2.77 -6.89 6.70
N TYR A 45 3.08 -6.66 5.44
CA TYR A 45 4.41 -6.83 4.86
C TYR A 45 4.77 -5.60 4.08
N ILE A 46 6.00 -5.13 4.25
CA ILE A 46 6.56 -4.08 3.42
C ILE A 46 7.84 -4.62 2.81
N PHE A 47 7.98 -4.51 1.51
CA PHE A 47 9.09 -5.11 0.79
C PHE A 47 9.36 -4.37 -0.52
N LYS A 48 10.53 -4.61 -1.10
CA LYS A 48 10.87 -4.18 -2.46
C LYS A 48 10.76 -5.37 -3.39
N ILE A 49 10.56 -5.09 -4.67
CA ILE A 49 10.61 -6.13 -5.70
C ILE A 49 11.95 -6.02 -6.40
N VAL A 50 12.72 -7.09 -6.39
CA VAL A 50 14.02 -7.17 -7.08
C VAL A 50 14.04 -8.48 -7.85
N ASN A 51 14.25 -8.39 -9.16
CA ASN A 51 14.25 -9.57 -10.05
C ASN A 51 12.99 -10.41 -9.86
N SER A 52 11.83 -9.73 -9.80
CA SER A 52 10.50 -10.34 -9.64
C SER A 52 10.28 -11.03 -8.30
N SER A 53 11.17 -10.85 -7.33
CA SER A 53 11.05 -11.46 -6.00
C SER A 53 11.04 -10.41 -4.90
N PRO A 54 10.32 -10.66 -3.79
CA PRO A 54 10.37 -9.76 -2.64
C PRO A 54 11.76 -9.72 -2.04
N ALA A 55 12.20 -8.52 -1.68
CA ALA A 55 13.50 -8.29 -1.05
C ALA A 55 13.34 -7.27 0.09
N GLN A 56 14.24 -7.32 1.05
CA GLN A 56 14.25 -6.41 2.20
C GLN A 56 12.88 -6.35 2.90
N GLU A 57 12.28 -7.52 3.08
CA GLU A 57 10.93 -7.63 3.61
C GLU A 57 10.91 -7.40 5.13
N THR A 58 9.97 -6.58 5.57
CA THR A 58 9.66 -6.39 6.98
C THR A 58 8.24 -6.88 7.25
N VAL A 59 8.07 -7.65 8.32
CA VAL A 59 6.78 -8.22 8.72
C VAL A 59 6.27 -7.49 9.96
N TYR A 60 4.99 -7.16 9.94
CA TYR A 60 4.32 -6.46 11.04
C TYR A 60 3.16 -7.31 11.54
N PRO A 61 3.39 -8.18 12.53
CA PRO A 61 2.32 -9.04 13.07
C PRO A 61 1.35 -8.23 13.93
N VAL A 62 0.14 -8.75 14.07
CA VAL A 62 -0.96 -8.10 14.82
C VAL A 62 -1.08 -6.63 14.42
N PHE A 63 -1.20 -6.42 13.12
CA PHE A 63 -0.97 -5.12 12.51
C PHE A 63 -1.96 -4.06 12.95
N LYS A 64 -3.26 -4.36 12.89
CA LYS A 64 -4.30 -3.35 13.16
C LYS A 64 -4.23 -2.77 14.58
N GLN A 65 -3.91 -3.60 15.54
CA GLN A 65 -3.82 -3.17 16.94
C GLN A 65 -2.56 -2.37 17.22
N ASN A 66 -1.54 -2.51 16.39
CA ASN A 66 -0.21 -1.95 16.64
C ASN A 66 0.20 -0.90 15.60
N ILE A 67 -0.75 -0.41 14.81
CA ILE A 67 -0.44 0.61 13.78
C ILE A 67 0.26 1.82 14.39
N ASP A 68 -0.21 2.30 15.53
CA ASP A 68 0.41 3.46 16.19
C ASP A 68 1.88 3.21 16.54
N THR A 69 2.19 2.01 16.97
CA THR A 69 3.57 1.62 17.29
C THR A 69 4.42 1.50 16.02
N TYR A 70 3.88 0.82 15.02
CA TYR A 70 4.61 0.60 13.76
C TYR A 70 4.82 1.89 12.97
N MET A 71 3.92 2.84 13.09
CA MET A 71 3.98 4.12 12.41
C MET A 71 4.45 5.25 13.33
N SER A 72 5.21 4.93 14.38
CA SER A 72 5.67 5.92 15.35
C SER A 72 6.53 7.03 14.74
N GLU A 73 7.11 6.81 13.57
CA GLU A 73 7.87 7.81 12.82
C GLU A 73 6.98 8.78 12.05
N CYS A 74 5.68 8.58 12.06
CA CYS A 74 4.74 9.42 11.34
C CYS A 74 4.05 10.40 12.30
N PRO A 75 3.71 11.61 11.84
CA PRO A 75 2.82 12.48 12.61
C PRO A 75 1.46 11.82 12.86
N GLU A 76 0.81 12.23 13.93
CA GLU A 76 -0.47 11.65 14.32
C GLU A 76 -1.54 11.74 13.24
N ASP A 77 -1.59 12.85 12.51
CA ASP A 77 -2.55 13.02 11.42
C ASP A 77 -2.31 12.05 10.26
N SER A 78 -1.06 11.72 9.98
CA SER A 78 -0.71 10.70 8.97
C SER A 78 -1.16 9.32 9.43
N ILE A 79 -0.97 8.99 10.70
CA ILE A 79 -1.41 7.72 11.26
C ILE A 79 -2.94 7.60 11.17
N GLU A 80 -3.66 8.63 11.55
CA GLU A 80 -5.12 8.66 11.46
C GLU A 80 -5.61 8.56 10.03
N CYS A 81 -4.93 9.24 9.10
CA CYS A 81 -5.23 9.14 7.69
C CYS A 81 -5.07 7.71 7.18
N PHE A 82 -3.96 7.07 7.50
CA PHE A 82 -3.69 5.70 7.10
C PHE A 82 -4.75 4.74 7.64
N LYS A 83 -5.07 4.84 8.93
CA LYS A 83 -6.10 4.00 9.55
C LYS A 83 -7.44 4.16 8.86
N LYS A 84 -7.83 5.39 8.57
CA LYS A 84 -9.09 5.69 7.91
C LYS A 84 -9.14 5.08 6.51
N GLN A 85 -8.07 5.23 5.73
CA GLN A 85 -8.02 4.69 4.38
C GLN A 85 -7.99 3.16 4.38
N LEU A 86 -7.25 2.57 5.30
CA LEU A 86 -7.22 1.12 5.45
C LEU A 86 -8.61 0.58 5.81
N ASP A 87 -9.28 1.20 6.77
CA ASP A 87 -10.62 0.78 7.17
C ASP A 87 -11.61 0.85 6.01
N LYS A 88 -11.53 1.89 5.18
CA LYS A 88 -12.36 1.99 3.97
C LYS A 88 -12.08 0.84 3.01
N CYS A 89 -10.81 0.51 2.79
CA CYS A 89 -10.41 -0.60 1.93
C CYS A 89 -10.87 -1.96 2.46
N LEU A 90 -10.94 -2.10 3.78
CA LEU A 90 -11.38 -3.34 4.41
C LEU A 90 -12.90 -3.51 4.41
N LEU A 91 -13.63 -2.40 4.39
CA LEU A 91 -15.09 -2.42 4.44
C LEU A 91 -15.69 -2.96 3.15
N ARG A 92 -15.12 -2.61 2.03
CA ARG A 92 -15.58 -3.06 0.71
C ARG A 92 -14.44 -2.95 -0.30
N PRO A 93 -14.47 -3.72 -1.40
CA PRO A 93 -13.46 -3.58 -2.44
C PRO A 93 -13.42 -2.17 -3.00
N MET A 94 -12.24 -1.54 -2.94
CA MET A 94 -12.05 -0.19 -3.47
C MET A 94 -10.56 0.09 -3.71
N ARG A 95 -10.31 1.20 -4.37
CA ARG A 95 -8.97 1.75 -4.57
C ARG A 95 -8.92 3.12 -3.94
N THR A 96 -7.76 3.46 -3.36
CA THR A 96 -7.58 4.77 -2.75
C THR A 96 -6.15 5.26 -2.96
N ALA A 97 -5.97 6.56 -2.94
CA ALA A 97 -4.66 7.21 -2.97
C ALA A 97 -4.66 8.35 -1.97
N PHE A 98 -3.58 8.49 -1.23
CA PHE A 98 -3.48 9.51 -0.19
C PHE A 98 -2.01 9.80 0.13
N GLN A 99 -1.77 10.89 0.82
CA GLN A 99 -0.42 11.31 1.20
C GLN A 99 -0.20 11.10 2.68
N LEU A 100 0.98 10.62 3.02
CA LEU A 100 1.47 10.49 4.38
C LEU A 100 2.76 11.28 4.53
N SER A 101 3.11 11.62 5.75
CA SER A 101 4.41 12.19 6.06
C SER A 101 5.17 11.26 6.99
N PHE A 102 6.44 11.06 6.71
CA PHE A 102 7.35 10.37 7.60
C PHE A 102 8.39 11.35 8.11
N ILE A 103 8.77 11.21 9.37
CA ILE A 103 9.85 12.02 9.93
C ILE A 103 11.15 11.25 9.78
N SER A 104 12.07 11.78 8.99
CA SER A 104 13.37 11.15 8.79
C SER A 104 14.28 11.36 9.99
N GLU A 105 15.42 10.67 10.01
CA GLU A 105 16.38 10.73 11.12
C GLU A 105 16.88 12.15 11.39
N ASP A 106 16.93 12.99 10.37
CA ASP A 106 17.34 14.39 10.50
C ASP A 106 16.22 15.32 10.98
N GLY A 107 15.07 14.76 11.33
CA GLY A 107 13.92 15.51 11.81
C GLY A 107 13.08 16.16 10.72
N LYS A 108 13.42 15.96 9.46
CA LYS A 108 12.68 16.54 8.35
C LYS A 108 11.51 15.64 7.95
N SER A 109 10.41 16.28 7.60
CA SER A 109 9.23 15.57 7.09
C SER A 109 9.44 15.16 5.64
N LYS A 110 9.20 13.89 5.34
CA LYS A 110 9.21 13.36 3.97
C LYS A 110 7.81 12.99 3.55
N PRO A 111 7.27 13.65 2.53
CA PRO A 111 5.96 13.25 2.02
C PRO A 111 6.07 11.98 1.19
N VAL A 112 5.09 11.10 1.37
CA VAL A 112 4.97 9.83 0.65
C VAL A 112 3.56 9.72 0.13
N GLU A 113 3.41 9.31 -1.12
CA GLU A 113 2.12 9.00 -1.68
C GLU A 113 1.89 7.50 -1.64
N MET A 114 0.72 7.09 -1.18
CA MET A 114 0.37 5.69 -1.06
C MET A 114 -0.86 5.38 -1.89
N TYR A 115 -0.76 4.33 -2.68
CA TYR A 115 -1.88 3.78 -3.45
C TYR A 115 -2.23 2.44 -2.85
N MET A 116 -3.51 2.22 -2.56
CA MET A 116 -3.97 0.94 -2.03
C MET A 116 -5.15 0.43 -2.83
N VAL A 117 -5.22 -0.89 -2.96
CA VAL A 117 -6.34 -1.57 -3.60
C VAL A 117 -6.74 -2.76 -2.75
N SER A 118 -8.05 -2.94 -2.58
CA SER A 118 -8.60 -4.12 -1.91
C SER A 118 -8.61 -5.30 -2.87
N ILE A 119 -8.29 -6.47 -2.35
CA ILE A 119 -8.37 -7.73 -3.08
C ILE A 119 -9.49 -8.56 -2.45
N PRO A 120 -10.59 -8.82 -3.17
CA PRO A 120 -11.66 -9.64 -2.64
C PRO A 120 -11.38 -11.13 -2.82
N ASP A 121 -12.02 -11.94 -1.97
CA ASP A 121 -12.04 -13.38 -2.12
C ASP A 121 -13.23 -13.82 -2.97
N LEU A 122 -13.47 -15.14 -3.04
CA LEU A 122 -14.58 -15.71 -3.84
C LEU A 122 -15.95 -15.26 -3.36
N ASP A 123 -16.08 -14.90 -2.08
CA ASP A 123 -17.33 -14.41 -1.49
C ASP A 123 -17.44 -12.89 -1.56
N LYS A 124 -16.55 -12.23 -2.31
CA LYS A 124 -16.48 -10.78 -2.48
C LYS A 124 -16.13 -10.02 -1.20
N LYS A 125 -15.62 -10.72 -0.19
CA LYS A 125 -15.07 -10.08 1.00
C LYS A 125 -13.62 -9.72 0.78
N VAL A 126 -13.21 -8.58 1.30
CA VAL A 126 -11.81 -8.17 1.21
C VAL A 126 -10.96 -9.14 2.03
N CYS A 127 -10.04 -9.83 1.38
CA CYS A 127 -9.12 -10.75 2.04
C CYS A 127 -7.71 -10.18 2.17
N MET A 128 -7.41 -9.14 1.41
CA MET A 128 -6.08 -8.56 1.34
C MET A 128 -6.17 -7.12 0.87
N VAL A 129 -5.24 -6.29 1.32
CA VAL A 129 -5.03 -4.94 0.78
C VAL A 129 -3.60 -4.84 0.29
N VAL A 130 -3.42 -4.35 -0.92
CA VAL A 130 -2.11 -4.18 -1.54
C VAL A 130 -1.86 -2.71 -1.79
N GLY A 131 -0.63 -2.25 -1.58
CA GLY A 131 -0.30 -0.86 -1.83
C GLY A 131 1.10 -0.67 -2.38
N VAL A 132 1.33 0.51 -2.94
CA VAL A 132 2.65 0.96 -3.37
C VAL A 132 2.89 2.33 -2.75
N MET A 133 4.08 2.53 -2.21
CA MET A 133 4.48 3.78 -1.57
C MET A 133 5.53 4.48 -2.42
N PHE A 134 5.28 5.76 -2.74
CA PHE A 134 6.18 6.58 -3.55
C PHE A 134 6.65 7.79 -2.76
N ASP A 135 7.95 8.03 -2.77
CA ASP A 135 8.48 9.28 -2.24
C ASP A 135 8.07 10.41 -3.19
N ILE A 136 7.47 11.46 -2.64
CA ILE A 136 7.10 12.64 -3.43
C ILE A 136 8.34 13.49 -3.60
N ARG A 137 8.70 13.77 -4.86
CA ARG A 137 9.86 14.57 -5.22
C ARG A 137 9.40 15.84 -5.93
N ASP A 138 10.18 16.91 -5.79
CA ASP A 138 9.87 18.18 -6.44
C ASP A 138 9.87 18.05 -7.97
N GLU A 139 10.70 17.16 -8.51
CA GLU A 139 10.75 16.86 -9.92
C GLU A 139 10.08 15.53 -10.18
N ASN A 140 8.84 15.56 -10.58
CA ASN A 140 7.98 14.41 -10.59
C ASN A 140 7.81 13.73 -11.95
N GLY A 141 8.85 13.65 -12.75
CA GLY A 141 8.74 12.91 -13.99
C GLY A 141 8.19 11.50 -13.80
N LEU A 142 8.58 10.86 -12.71
CA LEU A 142 8.13 9.52 -12.39
C LEU A 142 6.67 9.48 -11.97
N LEU A 143 6.29 10.31 -11.01
CA LEU A 143 4.91 10.39 -10.55
C LEU A 143 3.98 10.87 -11.65
N ASP A 144 4.43 11.81 -12.47
CA ASP A 144 3.64 12.30 -13.60
C ASP A 144 3.33 11.18 -14.61
N SER A 145 4.26 10.29 -14.85
CA SER A 145 4.01 9.16 -15.74
C SER A 145 3.01 8.18 -15.14
N LEU A 146 3.03 8.01 -13.82
CA LEU A 146 2.04 7.21 -13.09
C LEU A 146 0.70 7.90 -13.04
N THR A 147 0.70 9.21 -12.80
CA THR A 147 -0.53 9.98 -12.63
C THR A 147 -1.28 10.17 -13.94
N GLY A 148 -0.66 9.95 -15.08
CA GLY A 148 -1.41 9.78 -16.32
C GLY A 148 -2.50 8.73 -16.15
N THR A 149 -2.28 7.75 -15.26
CA THR A 149 -3.23 6.67 -14.96
C THR A 149 -4.02 6.92 -13.68
N TYR A 150 -3.47 7.64 -12.71
CA TYR A 150 -4.02 7.74 -11.36
C TYR A 150 -4.44 9.13 -10.92
N ASN A 151 -4.42 10.11 -11.82
CA ASN A 151 -4.70 11.51 -11.48
C ASN A 151 -5.95 11.69 -10.63
N HIS A 152 -7.05 11.10 -11.03
CA HIS A 152 -8.32 11.28 -10.33
C HIS A 152 -8.28 10.69 -8.93
N LEU A 153 -7.65 9.54 -8.77
CA LEU A 153 -7.54 8.90 -7.46
C LEU A 153 -6.71 9.72 -6.49
N ALA A 154 -5.58 10.25 -6.96
CA ALA A 154 -4.67 11.02 -6.12
C ALA A 154 -5.31 12.31 -5.61
N PHE A 155 -6.09 12.99 -6.42
CA PHE A 155 -6.72 14.25 -6.04
C PHE A 155 -7.92 14.07 -5.12
N GLU A 156 -8.69 13.03 -5.32
CA GLU A 156 -9.93 12.81 -4.59
C GLU A 156 -9.72 12.30 -3.16
N ASN A 157 -8.57 11.69 -2.88
CA ASN A 157 -8.33 10.99 -1.63
C ASN A 157 -7.19 11.58 -0.80
N LYS A 158 -6.89 12.86 -0.97
CA LYS A 158 -5.90 13.53 -0.14
C LYS A 158 -6.40 13.66 1.29
N CYS A 159 -5.55 13.26 2.23
CA CYS A 159 -5.77 13.49 3.64
C CYS A 159 -5.13 14.82 4.03
N THR A 160 -5.95 15.75 4.40
CA THR A 160 -5.49 17.06 4.87
C THR A 160 -5.89 17.25 6.31
#